data_e5afe1b9e00b2de122d1cd2c09542b02
#
_entry.id   e5afe1b9e00b2de122d1cd2c09542b02
#
_cell.length_a   1.000
_cell.length_b   1.000
_cell.length_c   1.000
_cell.angle_alpha   90.00
_cell.angle_beta   90.00
_cell.angle_gamma   90.00
#
_symmetry.space_group_name_H-M   'P 1'
#
loop_
_entity.id
_entity.type
_entity.pdbx_description
1 polymer ?
#
loop_
_entity_poly.entity_id
_entity_poly.type
_entity_poly.pdbx_seq_one_letter_code
_entity_poly.pdbx_strand_id
1 'polypeptide(L)'
;MMSIHPEVRQVMHFAALHEQRINFPLDLASSGEERLYPGMHSDVGGGYSPGGQGKDFVSGKADGTAKLSQIALVDMHHEAIKAGVFLRTQEEISRVPHLDHYFGCHPQLIRDYNAWLGGHGVAAGAHAQQIRNHATQYVAWKGKRLWPGPESMLEQPFYTQSDEEDRVDLGNAQRDFGKLVATLAQGKKEMALHRKQMEEVQRRMEEGRRTGRPVFEPSPRASPAGYKYATLPDETRALLDVVLEHAPIPECSVVLFDNYVHDSLAGFYMLRYTELNIPALNTHGYLRYREVFSVAGISSQECRGLSTLPPGNVPSIGGAFQQLGMAMGG
;
A
#
# COMPACT_ATOMS: atom_id res chain seq x y z
N MET A 1 15.46 13.31 1.52
CA MET A 1 16.52 12.41 1.03
C MET A 1 17.50 12.14 2.15
N MET A 2 17.71 10.87 2.50
CA MET A 2 18.60 10.48 3.59
C MET A 2 20.04 10.38 3.08
N SER A 3 20.90 11.33 3.51
CA SER A 3 22.33 11.23 3.27
C SER A 3 22.96 10.33 4.34
N ILE A 4 23.75 9.34 3.91
CA ILE A 4 24.45 8.43 4.81
C ILE A 4 25.89 8.95 5.00
N HIS A 5 26.33 9.03 6.27
CA HIS A 5 27.69 9.48 6.56
C HIS A 5 28.73 8.51 5.98
N PRO A 6 29.85 8.99 5.41
CA PRO A 6 30.83 8.12 4.73
C PRO A 6 31.48 7.04 5.62
N GLU A 7 31.51 7.22 6.92
CA GLU A 7 32.03 6.21 7.88
C GLU A 7 31.06 5.07 8.18
N VAL A 8 29.79 5.18 7.76
CA VAL A 8 28.81 4.10 7.90
C VAL A 8 29.14 2.99 6.88
N ARG A 9 29.47 1.81 7.39
CA ARG A 9 29.94 0.69 6.56
C ARG A 9 28.81 -0.11 5.94
N GLN A 10 27.68 -0.18 6.62
CA GLN A 10 26.53 -0.96 6.17
C GLN A 10 25.23 -0.21 6.50
N VAL A 11 24.33 -0.18 5.55
CA VAL A 11 22.99 0.42 5.69
C VAL A 11 21.97 -0.58 5.20
N MET A 12 20.97 -0.85 6.04
CA MET A 12 19.78 -1.58 5.69
C MET A 12 18.58 -0.66 5.90
N HIS A 13 17.82 -0.42 4.86
CA HIS A 13 16.63 0.41 4.91
C HIS A 13 15.39 -0.43 4.57
N PHE A 14 14.49 -0.56 5.55
CA PHE A 14 13.22 -1.26 5.37
C PHE A 14 12.11 -0.24 5.17
N ALA A 15 11.41 -0.34 4.05
CA ALA A 15 10.40 0.63 3.66
C ALA A 15 9.06 -0.05 3.36
N ALA A 16 7.98 0.67 3.65
CA ALA A 16 6.62 0.21 3.45
C ALA A 16 6.15 0.42 2.00
N LEU A 17 5.49 -0.60 1.42
CA LEU A 17 4.95 -0.57 0.05
C LEU A 17 3.63 0.18 -0.07
N HIS A 18 2.77 0.13 0.96
CA HIS A 18 1.36 0.49 0.84
C HIS A 18 1.00 1.81 1.53
N GLU A 19 1.99 2.58 2.04
CA GLU A 19 1.72 3.87 2.68
C GLU A 19 1.03 4.84 1.71
N GLN A 20 -0.12 5.39 2.13
CA GLN A 20 -0.98 6.24 1.32
C GLN A 20 -0.97 7.71 1.73
N ARG A 21 -0.48 8.03 2.94
CA ARG A 21 -0.51 9.40 3.44
C ARG A 21 0.45 10.31 2.69
N ILE A 22 -0.01 11.53 2.37
CA ILE A 22 0.77 12.53 1.62
C ILE A 22 2.02 12.97 2.39
N ASN A 23 1.92 13.04 3.72
CA ASN A 23 3.01 13.49 4.59
C ASN A 23 4.07 12.41 4.86
N PHE A 24 3.95 11.24 4.23
CA PHE A 24 4.88 10.12 4.39
C PHE A 24 5.50 9.69 3.06
N PRO A 25 6.16 10.61 2.35
CA PRO A 25 6.92 10.23 1.17
C PRO A 25 8.01 9.21 1.55
N LEU A 26 8.54 8.49 0.59
CA LEU A 26 9.67 7.61 0.79
C LEU A 26 10.96 8.32 0.39
N ASP A 27 11.81 8.59 1.36
CA ASP A 27 13.19 9.00 1.12
C ASP A 27 14.08 7.78 1.02
N LEU A 28 14.64 7.53 -0.15
CA LEU A 28 15.62 6.46 -0.33
C LEU A 28 16.96 6.86 0.30
N ALA A 29 17.68 5.88 0.84
CA ALA A 29 19.02 6.06 1.36
C ALA A 29 20.02 6.35 0.23
N SER A 30 21.01 7.19 0.47
CA SER A 30 22.04 7.52 -0.54
C SER A 30 22.95 6.33 -0.86
N SER A 31 23.01 5.32 0.00
CA SER A 31 23.78 4.10 -0.17
C SER A 31 23.19 2.99 0.70
N GLY A 32 23.52 1.74 0.39
CA GLY A 32 23.10 0.58 1.16
C GLY A 32 22.10 -0.30 0.45
N GLU A 33 21.50 -1.21 1.18
CA GLU A 33 20.48 -2.13 0.71
C GLU A 33 19.10 -1.65 1.18
N GLU A 34 18.13 -1.63 0.28
CA GLU A 34 16.75 -1.30 0.58
C GLU A 34 15.86 -2.51 0.31
N ARG A 35 14.92 -2.73 1.24
CA ARG A 35 13.88 -3.77 1.11
C ARG A 35 12.51 -3.15 1.31
N LEU A 36 11.60 -3.46 0.39
CA LEU A 36 10.22 -3.01 0.46
C LEU A 36 9.34 -4.10 1.06
N TYR A 37 8.75 -3.82 2.22
CA TYR A 37 7.86 -4.75 2.93
C TYR A 37 6.39 -4.39 2.68
N PRO A 38 5.49 -5.39 2.66
CA PRO A 38 4.06 -5.11 2.59
C PRO A 38 3.58 -4.36 3.83
N GLY A 39 2.52 -3.58 3.68
CA GLY A 39 1.91 -2.80 4.75
C GLY A 39 2.23 -1.32 4.70
N MET A 40 1.69 -0.59 5.66
CA MET A 40 1.94 0.84 5.91
C MET A 40 3.24 1.00 6.71
N HIS A 41 3.71 2.24 6.92
CA HIS A 41 4.96 2.46 7.66
C HIS A 41 4.92 1.86 9.08
N SER A 42 3.77 1.88 9.77
CA SER A 42 3.61 1.27 11.09
C SER A 42 3.45 -0.26 11.04
N ASP A 43 3.03 -0.84 9.90
CA ASP A 43 3.08 -2.29 9.68
C ASP A 43 4.51 -2.81 9.57
N VAL A 44 5.43 -1.97 9.08
CA VAL A 44 6.86 -2.31 9.01
C VAL A 44 7.56 -1.95 10.31
N GLY A 45 7.25 -0.79 10.89
CA GLY A 45 7.91 -0.25 12.07
C GLY A 45 7.34 -0.70 13.42
N GLY A 46 6.23 -1.44 13.45
CA GLY A 46 5.64 -1.99 14.68
C GLY A 46 4.76 -1.01 15.47
N GLY A 47 4.25 0.05 14.83
CA GLY A 47 3.45 1.09 15.48
C GLY A 47 2.02 0.69 15.82
N TYR A 48 1.45 -0.35 15.23
CA TYR A 48 0.11 -0.83 15.55
C TYR A 48 0.12 -1.81 16.73
N SER A 49 -0.92 -1.72 17.57
CA SER A 49 -1.18 -2.70 18.62
C SER A 49 -1.76 -3.99 18.03
N PRO A 50 -1.55 -5.16 18.66
CA PRO A 50 -2.21 -6.38 18.23
C PRO A 50 -3.73 -6.21 18.23
N GLY A 51 -4.37 -6.56 17.12
CA GLY A 51 -5.82 -6.43 16.95
C GLY A 51 -6.28 -5.04 16.49
N GLY A 52 -5.39 -4.04 16.36
CA GLY A 52 -5.75 -2.73 15.81
C GLY A 52 -6.42 -2.87 14.45
N GLN A 53 -7.47 -2.12 14.23
CA GLN A 53 -8.32 -2.21 13.01
C GLN A 53 -8.78 -3.65 12.68
N GLY A 54 -8.89 -4.52 13.71
CA GLY A 54 -9.28 -5.92 13.56
C GLY A 54 -8.29 -6.79 12.80
N LYS A 55 -7.02 -6.39 12.73
CA LYS A 55 -5.95 -7.16 12.11
C LYS A 55 -5.27 -8.11 13.09
N ASP A 56 -4.41 -8.98 12.59
CA ASP A 56 -3.56 -9.87 13.39
C ASP A 56 -4.35 -10.90 14.24
N PHE A 57 -5.55 -11.25 13.80
CA PHE A 57 -6.38 -12.22 14.51
C PHE A 57 -6.05 -13.65 14.09
N VAL A 58 -5.83 -14.50 15.10
CA VAL A 58 -5.64 -15.94 14.94
C VAL A 58 -6.64 -16.65 15.84
N SER A 59 -7.43 -17.56 15.25
CA SER A 59 -8.46 -18.29 15.98
C SER A 59 -9.39 -17.39 16.81
N GLY A 60 -9.74 -16.22 16.28
CA GLY A 60 -10.65 -15.26 16.90
C GLY A 60 -10.05 -14.42 18.02
N LYS A 61 -8.73 -14.38 18.16
CA LYS A 61 -8.01 -13.55 19.15
C LYS A 61 -6.88 -12.77 18.47
N ALA A 62 -6.67 -11.54 18.90
CA ALA A 62 -5.52 -10.77 18.51
C ALA A 62 -4.22 -11.42 19.01
N ASP A 63 -3.25 -11.59 18.12
CA ASP A 63 -1.97 -12.23 18.41
C ASP A 63 -0.82 -11.37 17.92
N GLY A 64 0.00 -10.86 18.86
CA GLY A 64 1.15 -10.00 18.52
C GLY A 64 2.17 -10.67 17.61
N THR A 65 2.24 -12.01 17.57
CA THR A 65 3.13 -12.76 16.69
C THR A 65 2.59 -12.86 15.26
N ALA A 66 1.31 -12.51 15.05
CA ALA A 66 0.69 -12.43 13.73
C ALA A 66 0.82 -11.06 13.07
N LYS A 67 1.41 -10.07 13.73
CA LYS A 67 1.63 -8.74 13.14
C LYS A 67 2.62 -8.78 12.00
N LEU A 68 2.33 -8.06 10.94
CA LEU A 68 3.21 -7.96 9.76
C LEU A 68 4.61 -7.43 10.14
N SER A 69 4.68 -6.53 11.13
CA SER A 69 5.93 -5.97 11.65
C SER A 69 6.88 -7.01 12.25
N GLN A 70 6.39 -8.18 12.67
CA GLN A 70 7.25 -9.26 13.18
C GLN A 70 8.21 -9.78 12.10
N ILE A 71 7.77 -9.81 10.84
CA ILE A 71 8.62 -10.22 9.71
C ILE A 71 9.78 -9.24 9.55
N ALA A 72 9.48 -7.95 9.48
CA ALA A 72 10.50 -6.91 9.35
C ALA A 72 11.43 -6.86 10.59
N LEU A 73 10.89 -7.04 11.79
CA LEU A 73 11.67 -7.08 13.04
C LEU A 73 12.68 -8.23 13.04
N VAL A 74 12.25 -9.44 12.69
CA VAL A 74 13.11 -10.63 12.64
C VAL A 74 14.19 -10.46 11.59
N ASP A 75 13.85 -9.94 10.42
CA ASP A 75 14.82 -9.66 9.35
C ASP A 75 15.85 -8.59 9.78
N MET A 76 15.42 -7.49 10.39
CA MET A 76 16.31 -6.45 10.87
C MET A 76 17.25 -6.98 11.97
N HIS A 77 16.72 -7.80 12.88
CA HIS A 77 17.50 -8.44 13.93
C HIS A 77 18.61 -9.34 13.33
N HIS A 78 18.28 -10.12 12.31
CA HIS A 78 19.29 -10.94 11.60
C HIS A 78 20.36 -10.09 10.91
N GLU A 79 19.96 -9.03 10.20
CA GLU A 79 20.91 -8.15 9.54
C GLU A 79 21.81 -7.43 10.54
N ALA A 80 21.28 -7.05 11.70
CA ALA A 80 22.08 -6.46 12.78
C ALA A 80 23.14 -7.44 13.30
N ILE A 81 22.78 -8.72 13.55
CA ILE A 81 23.73 -9.75 13.96
C ILE A 81 24.79 -9.97 12.89
N LYS A 82 24.42 -10.09 11.61
CA LYS A 82 25.36 -10.22 10.50
C LYS A 82 26.32 -9.03 10.40
N ALA A 83 25.85 -7.84 10.74
CA ALA A 83 26.69 -6.63 10.81
C ALA A 83 27.60 -6.58 12.05
N GLY A 84 27.56 -7.58 12.92
CA GLY A 84 28.40 -7.68 14.12
C GLY A 84 27.83 -6.97 15.34
N VAL A 85 26.54 -6.59 15.35
CA VAL A 85 25.90 -6.05 16.55
C VAL A 85 25.71 -7.17 17.57
N PHE A 86 26.14 -6.92 18.80
CA PHE A 86 26.01 -7.89 19.90
C PHE A 86 24.55 -7.98 20.39
N LEU A 87 23.78 -8.82 19.71
CA LEU A 87 22.41 -9.17 20.08
C LEU A 87 22.35 -10.67 20.38
N ARG A 88 21.37 -11.07 21.21
CA ARG A 88 21.06 -12.49 21.39
C ARG A 88 20.59 -13.08 20.07
N THR A 89 21.04 -14.28 19.75
CA THR A 89 20.54 -15.02 18.59
C THR A 89 19.07 -15.39 18.79
N GLN A 90 18.37 -15.71 17.69
CA GLN A 90 16.99 -16.20 17.78
C GLN A 90 16.88 -17.45 18.66
N GLU A 91 17.87 -18.35 18.60
CA GLU A 91 17.92 -19.53 19.47
C GLU A 91 18.06 -19.18 20.95
N GLU A 92 18.89 -18.20 21.29
CA GLU A 92 19.02 -17.71 22.67
C GLU A 92 17.75 -17.01 23.15
N ILE A 93 17.09 -16.24 22.29
CA ILE A 93 15.82 -15.58 22.58
C ILE A 93 14.73 -16.63 22.85
N SER A 94 14.62 -17.68 22.04
CA SER A 94 13.61 -18.73 22.19
C SER A 94 13.73 -19.54 23.49
N ARG A 95 14.90 -19.51 24.12
CA ARG A 95 15.12 -20.14 25.43
C ARG A 95 14.65 -19.29 26.62
N VAL A 96 14.27 -18.03 26.36
CA VAL A 96 13.79 -17.11 27.40
C VAL A 96 12.27 -17.00 27.32
N PRO A 97 11.51 -17.60 28.27
CA PRO A 97 10.06 -17.84 28.12
C PRO A 97 9.18 -16.63 27.80
N HIS A 98 9.66 -15.41 27.98
CA HIS A 98 8.88 -14.18 27.69
C HIS A 98 9.43 -13.39 26.52
N LEU A 99 10.55 -13.78 25.92
CA LEU A 99 11.15 -13.09 24.78
C LEU A 99 10.76 -13.72 23.43
N ASP A 100 10.49 -15.02 23.40
CA ASP A 100 10.06 -15.74 22.20
C ASP A 100 8.80 -15.13 21.57
N HIS A 101 7.88 -14.66 22.43
CA HIS A 101 6.68 -13.95 22.02
C HIS A 101 6.95 -12.64 21.26
N TYR A 102 8.03 -11.92 21.57
CA TYR A 102 8.35 -10.65 20.91
C TYR A 102 9.05 -10.81 19.56
N PHE A 103 9.69 -11.94 19.32
CA PHE A 103 10.46 -12.22 18.09
C PHE A 103 9.89 -13.40 17.29
N GLY A 104 8.72 -13.86 17.63
CA GLY A 104 8.04 -14.93 16.90
C GLY A 104 7.19 -14.42 15.76
N CYS A 105 7.11 -15.20 14.67
CA CYS A 105 6.13 -15.01 13.60
C CYS A 105 5.14 -16.17 13.64
N HIS A 106 3.84 -15.85 13.71
CA HIS A 106 2.81 -16.87 13.74
C HIS A 106 2.82 -17.69 12.44
N PRO A 107 2.65 -19.04 12.47
CA PRO A 107 2.66 -19.87 11.27
C PRO A 107 1.61 -19.47 10.21
N GLN A 108 0.47 -18.93 10.63
CA GLN A 108 -0.55 -18.40 9.73
C GLN A 108 -0.01 -17.20 8.93
N LEU A 109 0.60 -16.22 9.63
CA LEU A 109 1.23 -15.06 9.00
C LEU A 109 2.28 -15.49 7.97
N ILE A 110 3.15 -16.45 8.34
CA ILE A 110 4.20 -16.98 7.45
C ILE A 110 3.58 -17.60 6.18
N ARG A 111 2.53 -18.41 6.31
CA ARG A 111 1.85 -19.01 5.15
C ARG A 111 1.27 -17.96 4.22
N ASP A 112 0.52 -17.00 4.79
CA ASP A 112 -0.18 -15.99 4.02
C ASP A 112 0.80 -15.01 3.36
N TYR A 113 1.86 -14.65 4.07
CA TYR A 113 2.96 -13.84 3.52
C TYR A 113 3.69 -14.55 2.38
N ASN A 114 4.02 -15.84 2.55
CA ASN A 114 4.68 -16.61 1.50
C ASN A 114 3.78 -16.84 0.27
N ALA A 115 2.47 -17.01 0.48
CA ALA A 115 1.49 -17.09 -0.61
C ALA A 115 1.44 -15.77 -1.40
N TRP A 116 1.42 -14.64 -0.70
CA TRP A 116 1.48 -13.33 -1.33
C TRP A 116 2.79 -13.11 -2.11
N LEU A 117 3.94 -13.46 -1.53
CA LEU A 117 5.23 -13.39 -2.22
C LEU A 117 5.26 -14.23 -3.49
N GLY A 118 4.76 -15.46 -3.43
CA GLY A 118 4.74 -16.39 -4.57
C GLY A 118 3.81 -15.94 -5.69
N GLY A 119 2.73 -15.25 -5.33
CA GLY A 119 1.76 -14.75 -6.31
C GLY A 119 2.09 -13.39 -6.90
N HIS A 120 2.60 -12.46 -6.09
CA HIS A 120 2.76 -11.06 -6.46
C HIS A 120 3.86 -10.34 -5.68
N GLY A 121 4.77 -11.09 -5.06
CA GLY A 121 5.78 -10.53 -4.19
C GLY A 121 6.63 -9.46 -4.84
N VAL A 122 7.39 -8.78 -3.99
CA VAL A 122 8.31 -7.72 -4.42
C VAL A 122 9.41 -8.34 -5.26
N ALA A 123 9.29 -8.19 -6.58
CA ALA A 123 10.36 -8.53 -7.48
C ALA A 123 11.53 -7.55 -7.30
N ALA A 124 12.75 -7.98 -7.61
CA ALA A 124 13.85 -7.05 -7.74
C ALA A 124 13.54 -6.04 -8.85
N GLY A 125 13.82 -4.76 -8.64
CA GLY A 125 13.55 -3.72 -9.62
C GLY A 125 13.44 -2.32 -9.03
N ALA A 126 13.08 -1.35 -9.86
CA ALA A 126 12.97 0.04 -9.46
C ALA A 126 11.90 0.25 -8.37
N HIS A 127 12.27 0.88 -7.26
CA HIS A 127 11.40 1.14 -6.11
C HIS A 127 10.09 1.81 -6.49
N ALA A 128 10.13 2.86 -7.30
CA ALA A 128 8.94 3.57 -7.73
C ALA A 128 7.95 2.68 -8.49
N GLN A 129 8.46 1.75 -9.31
CA GLN A 129 7.61 0.82 -10.05
C GLN A 129 6.96 -0.21 -9.11
N GLN A 130 7.69 -0.74 -8.14
CA GLN A 130 7.16 -1.67 -7.15
C GLN A 130 6.06 -0.99 -6.33
N ILE A 131 6.31 0.22 -5.83
CA ILE A 131 5.33 1.00 -5.06
C ILE A 131 4.06 1.26 -5.88
N ARG A 132 4.19 1.64 -7.18
CA ARG A 132 3.04 1.84 -8.05
C ARG A 132 2.23 0.56 -8.25
N ASN A 133 2.89 -0.57 -8.51
CA ASN A 133 2.22 -1.85 -8.71
C ASN A 133 1.42 -2.27 -7.47
N HIS A 134 2.04 -2.17 -6.29
CA HIS A 134 1.42 -2.56 -5.03
C HIS A 134 0.35 -1.57 -4.56
N ALA A 135 0.54 -0.27 -4.77
CA ALA A 135 -0.50 0.73 -4.50
C ALA A 135 -1.73 0.51 -5.40
N THR A 136 -1.53 0.12 -6.67
CA THR A 136 -2.64 -0.24 -7.58
C THR A 136 -3.43 -1.44 -7.05
N GLN A 137 -2.75 -2.48 -6.54
CA GLN A 137 -3.41 -3.64 -5.91
C GLN A 137 -4.19 -3.23 -4.65
N TYR A 138 -3.60 -2.36 -3.81
CA TYR A 138 -4.27 -1.86 -2.62
C TYR A 138 -5.52 -1.06 -2.96
N VAL A 139 -5.46 -0.19 -3.98
CA VAL A 139 -6.63 0.56 -4.47
C VAL A 139 -7.68 -0.36 -5.07
N ALA A 140 -7.30 -1.42 -5.79
CA ALA A 140 -8.23 -2.44 -6.28
C ALA A 140 -8.94 -3.15 -5.12
N TRP A 141 -8.21 -3.51 -4.05
CA TRP A 141 -8.78 -4.07 -2.83
C TRP A 141 -9.75 -3.09 -2.15
N LYS A 142 -9.38 -1.82 -1.98
CA LYS A 142 -10.28 -0.78 -1.45
C LYS A 142 -11.55 -0.65 -2.30
N GLY A 143 -11.42 -0.70 -3.62
CA GLY A 143 -12.52 -0.72 -4.57
C GLY A 143 -13.44 -1.94 -4.37
N LYS A 144 -12.85 -3.15 -4.25
CA LYS A 144 -13.59 -4.39 -3.96
C LYS A 144 -14.43 -4.27 -2.65
N ARG A 145 -13.88 -3.61 -1.63
CA ARG A 145 -14.52 -3.41 -0.32
C ARG A 145 -15.48 -2.22 -0.26
N LEU A 146 -15.58 -1.43 -1.33
CA LEU A 146 -16.35 -0.18 -1.36
C LEU A 146 -17.86 -0.41 -1.57
N TRP A 147 -18.21 -1.40 -2.38
CA TRP A 147 -19.58 -1.58 -2.82
C TRP A 147 -20.42 -2.39 -1.83
N PRO A 148 -21.75 -2.09 -1.74
CA PRO A 148 -22.65 -2.90 -0.89
C PRO A 148 -22.69 -4.37 -1.33
N GLY A 149 -22.81 -5.26 -0.37
CA GLY A 149 -22.91 -6.70 -0.59
C GLY A 149 -21.91 -7.50 0.23
N PRO A 150 -21.79 -8.81 0.02
CA PRO A 150 -20.92 -9.67 0.82
C PRO A 150 -19.44 -9.28 0.82
N GLU A 151 -19.01 -8.59 -0.23
CA GLU A 151 -17.65 -8.10 -0.37
C GLU A 151 -17.42 -6.75 0.33
N SER A 152 -18.47 -6.10 0.83
CA SER A 152 -18.35 -4.82 1.53
C SER A 152 -17.42 -4.93 2.73
N MET A 153 -16.66 -3.85 3.00
CA MET A 153 -15.83 -3.74 4.19
C MET A 153 -16.62 -4.02 5.47
N LEU A 154 -17.87 -3.57 5.54
CA LEU A 154 -18.72 -3.69 6.73
C LEU A 154 -19.05 -5.16 7.08
N GLU A 155 -18.96 -6.06 6.11
CA GLU A 155 -19.24 -7.52 6.26
C GLU A 155 -17.94 -8.30 6.53
N GLN A 156 -16.77 -7.68 6.46
CA GLN A 156 -15.51 -8.41 6.61
C GLN A 156 -15.15 -8.64 8.08
N PRO A 157 -14.49 -9.77 8.37
CA PRO A 157 -14.06 -10.10 9.73
C PRO A 157 -13.23 -8.98 10.39
N PHE A 158 -12.28 -8.39 9.66
CA PHE A 158 -11.44 -7.34 10.22
C PHE A 158 -12.25 -6.10 10.68
N TYR A 159 -13.36 -5.78 10.01
CA TYR A 159 -14.23 -4.68 10.45
C TYR A 159 -15.09 -5.09 11.66
N THR A 160 -15.69 -6.28 11.62
CA THR A 160 -16.63 -6.72 12.65
C THR A 160 -15.96 -7.08 13.98
N GLN A 161 -14.69 -7.47 13.95
CA GLN A 161 -13.90 -7.82 15.13
C GLN A 161 -13.05 -6.65 15.68
N SER A 162 -12.99 -5.51 14.97
CA SER A 162 -12.37 -4.28 15.47
C SER A 162 -13.09 -3.76 16.72
N ASP A 163 -12.41 -2.97 17.52
CA ASP A 163 -13.05 -2.20 18.57
C ASP A 163 -13.95 -1.08 18.00
N GLU A 164 -14.64 -0.36 18.88
CA GLU A 164 -15.60 0.66 18.47
C GLU A 164 -14.93 1.87 17.80
N GLU A 165 -13.78 2.30 18.31
CA GLU A 165 -13.02 3.44 17.79
C GLU A 165 -12.52 3.14 16.38
N ASP A 166 -11.87 2.01 16.18
CA ASP A 166 -11.40 1.55 14.88
C ASP A 166 -12.54 1.38 13.87
N ARG A 167 -13.69 0.83 14.28
CA ARG A 167 -14.87 0.73 13.40
C ARG A 167 -15.37 2.08 12.93
N VAL A 168 -15.40 3.07 13.82
CA VAL A 168 -15.80 4.43 13.48
C VAL A 168 -14.83 5.03 12.47
N ASP A 169 -13.53 4.88 12.70
CA ASP A 169 -12.49 5.43 11.85
C ASP A 169 -12.43 4.77 10.46
N LEU A 170 -12.46 3.46 10.42
CA LEU A 170 -12.55 2.70 9.16
C LEU A 170 -13.82 3.04 8.39
N GLY A 171 -14.97 3.14 9.09
CA GLY A 171 -16.26 3.51 8.49
C GLY A 171 -16.25 4.93 7.93
N ASN A 172 -15.63 5.88 8.60
CA ASN A 172 -15.47 7.26 8.13
C ASN A 172 -14.58 7.32 6.89
N ALA A 173 -13.41 6.66 6.93
CA ALA A 173 -12.48 6.60 5.80
C ALA A 173 -13.14 5.97 4.56
N GLN A 174 -13.89 4.88 4.74
CA GLN A 174 -14.61 4.21 3.67
C GLN A 174 -15.71 5.09 3.06
N ARG A 175 -16.47 5.80 3.90
CA ARG A 175 -17.51 6.74 3.45
C ARG A 175 -16.92 7.88 2.64
N ASP A 176 -15.82 8.47 3.09
CA ASP A 176 -15.19 9.59 2.41
C ASP A 176 -14.54 9.13 1.10
N PHE A 177 -13.96 7.94 1.06
CA PHE A 177 -13.50 7.32 -0.17
C PHE A 177 -14.65 7.11 -1.17
N GLY A 178 -15.79 6.58 -0.71
CA GLY A 178 -16.98 6.39 -1.54
C GLY A 178 -17.51 7.70 -2.12
N LYS A 179 -17.55 8.77 -1.34
CA LYS A 179 -17.94 10.11 -1.82
C LYS A 179 -16.96 10.64 -2.88
N LEU A 180 -15.66 10.47 -2.67
CA LEU A 180 -14.63 10.85 -3.64
C LEU A 180 -14.83 10.10 -4.96
N VAL A 181 -14.92 8.78 -4.91
CA VAL A 181 -15.13 7.92 -6.09
C VAL A 181 -16.40 8.32 -6.84
N ALA A 182 -17.52 8.49 -6.14
CA ALA A 182 -18.80 8.88 -6.75
C ALA A 182 -18.70 10.26 -7.44
N THR A 183 -18.08 11.25 -6.78
CA THR A 183 -17.87 12.59 -7.33
C THR A 183 -17.03 12.56 -8.61
N LEU A 184 -15.93 11.82 -8.59
CA LEU A 184 -15.03 11.72 -9.73
C LEU A 184 -15.63 10.88 -10.87
N ALA A 185 -16.38 9.84 -10.55
CA ALA A 185 -17.13 9.06 -11.53
C ALA A 185 -18.19 9.90 -12.27
N GLN A 186 -18.89 10.77 -11.55
CA GLN A 186 -19.80 11.71 -12.15
C GLN A 186 -19.06 12.68 -13.09
N GLY A 187 -17.93 13.23 -12.65
CA GLY A 187 -17.09 14.11 -13.49
C GLY A 187 -16.60 13.41 -14.78
N LYS A 188 -16.20 12.12 -14.68
CA LYS A 188 -15.82 11.28 -15.83
C LYS A 188 -16.96 11.18 -16.84
N LYS A 189 -18.20 10.90 -16.37
CA LYS A 189 -19.39 10.80 -17.23
C LYS A 189 -19.72 12.12 -17.92
N GLU A 190 -19.69 13.23 -17.18
CA GLU A 190 -19.98 14.54 -17.70
C GLU A 190 -18.94 15.00 -18.73
N MET A 191 -17.64 14.69 -18.49
CA MET A 191 -16.60 14.99 -19.45
C MET A 191 -16.71 14.15 -20.72
N ALA A 192 -17.12 12.88 -20.61
CA ALA A 192 -17.40 12.05 -21.79
C ALA A 192 -18.58 12.58 -22.61
N LEU A 193 -19.63 13.07 -21.96
CA LEU A 193 -20.75 13.72 -22.64
C LEU A 193 -20.31 15.01 -23.34
N HIS A 194 -19.56 15.87 -22.65
CA HIS A 194 -19.00 17.09 -23.23
C HIS A 194 -18.17 16.80 -24.48
N ARG A 195 -17.31 15.77 -24.45
CA ARG A 195 -16.51 15.36 -25.61
C ARG A 195 -17.40 15.00 -26.82
N LYS A 196 -18.43 14.19 -26.60
CA LYS A 196 -19.39 13.83 -27.66
C LYS A 196 -20.10 15.06 -28.26
N GLN A 197 -20.49 16.01 -27.42
CA GLN A 197 -21.09 17.27 -27.88
C GLN A 197 -20.11 18.08 -28.70
N MET A 198 -18.86 18.18 -28.31
CA MET A 198 -17.81 18.86 -29.06
C MET A 198 -17.56 18.21 -30.42
N GLU A 199 -17.48 16.89 -30.48
CA GLU A 199 -17.32 16.12 -31.74
C GLU A 199 -18.49 16.38 -32.70
N GLU A 200 -19.72 16.44 -32.17
CA GLU A 200 -20.90 16.71 -32.99
C GLU A 200 -20.92 18.15 -33.53
N VAL A 201 -20.54 19.14 -32.72
CA VAL A 201 -20.39 20.53 -33.17
C VAL A 201 -19.32 20.63 -34.25
N GLN A 202 -18.17 20.01 -34.08
CA GLN A 202 -17.10 19.99 -35.05
C GLN A 202 -17.56 19.37 -36.38
N ARG A 203 -18.25 18.22 -36.33
CA ARG A 203 -18.80 17.55 -37.52
C ARG A 203 -19.77 18.46 -38.28
N ARG A 204 -20.69 19.15 -37.60
CA ARG A 204 -21.63 20.08 -38.23
C ARG A 204 -20.92 21.30 -38.86
N MET A 205 -19.91 21.83 -38.18
CA MET A 205 -19.11 22.94 -38.70
C MET A 205 -18.33 22.53 -39.95
N GLU A 206 -17.76 21.33 -39.99
CA GLU A 206 -17.07 20.79 -41.18
C GLU A 206 -18.03 20.59 -42.35
N GLU A 207 -19.21 20.02 -42.09
CA GLU A 207 -20.24 19.84 -43.12
C GLU A 207 -20.72 21.17 -43.65
N GLY A 208 -20.94 22.18 -42.81
CA GLY A 208 -21.30 23.53 -43.20
C GLY A 208 -20.23 24.17 -44.11
N ARG A 209 -18.95 23.97 -43.80
CA ARG A 209 -17.85 24.44 -44.67
C ARG A 209 -17.89 23.74 -46.04
N ARG A 210 -18.08 22.43 -46.06
CA ARG A 210 -18.13 21.64 -47.28
C ARG A 210 -19.32 22.03 -48.20
N THR A 211 -20.45 22.37 -47.58
CA THR A 211 -21.66 22.72 -48.33
C THR A 211 -21.78 24.22 -48.66
N GLY A 212 -20.79 25.03 -48.28
CA GLY A 212 -20.84 26.49 -48.44
C GLY A 212 -21.88 27.21 -47.55
N ARG A 213 -22.37 26.53 -46.52
CA ARG A 213 -23.33 27.06 -45.54
C ARG A 213 -22.67 27.04 -44.15
N PRO A 214 -21.84 28.04 -43.80
CA PRO A 214 -21.17 28.05 -42.51
C PRO A 214 -22.18 28.04 -41.35
N VAL A 215 -22.03 27.08 -40.46
CA VAL A 215 -22.79 26.97 -39.23
C VAL A 215 -21.97 27.58 -38.12
N PHE A 216 -22.55 28.55 -37.41
CA PHE A 216 -21.95 29.11 -36.21
C PHE A 216 -22.71 28.55 -35.03
N GLU A 217 -22.09 27.59 -34.32
CA GLU A 217 -22.62 27.04 -33.07
C GLU A 217 -21.70 27.42 -31.91
N PRO A 218 -22.26 27.84 -30.75
CA PRO A 218 -21.45 28.07 -29.56
C PRO A 218 -20.86 26.73 -29.07
N SER A 219 -19.57 26.73 -28.74
CA SER A 219 -18.94 25.56 -28.17
C SER A 219 -19.59 25.18 -26.85
N PRO A 220 -19.99 23.92 -26.67
CA PRO A 220 -20.44 23.43 -25.37
C PRO A 220 -19.40 23.72 -24.29
N ARG A 221 -19.86 24.03 -23.07
CA ARG A 221 -18.98 24.22 -21.93
C ARG A 221 -18.97 22.94 -21.10
N ALA A 222 -17.80 22.52 -20.64
CA ALA A 222 -17.71 21.46 -19.67
C ALA A 222 -18.38 21.88 -18.35
N SER A 223 -19.06 20.95 -17.70
CA SER A 223 -19.58 21.17 -16.36
C SER A 223 -18.44 21.36 -15.36
N PRO A 224 -18.68 21.99 -14.19
CA PRO A 224 -17.67 22.11 -13.14
C PRO A 224 -17.09 20.75 -12.71
N ALA A 225 -17.92 19.70 -12.60
CA ALA A 225 -17.47 18.35 -12.25
C ALA A 225 -16.64 17.72 -13.36
N GLY A 226 -17.06 17.87 -14.62
CA GLY A 226 -16.28 17.42 -15.79
C GLY A 226 -14.94 18.13 -15.90
N TYR A 227 -14.90 19.44 -15.68
CA TYR A 227 -13.65 20.19 -15.66
C TYR A 227 -12.70 19.71 -14.52
N LYS A 228 -13.25 19.54 -13.31
CA LYS A 228 -12.47 19.01 -12.17
C LYS A 228 -11.87 17.64 -12.51
N TYR A 229 -12.65 16.74 -13.13
CA TYR A 229 -12.13 15.43 -13.56
C TYR A 229 -11.03 15.56 -14.61
N ALA A 230 -11.20 16.44 -15.60
CA ALA A 230 -10.23 16.63 -16.68
C ALA A 230 -8.87 17.18 -16.20
N THR A 231 -8.86 17.93 -15.10
CA THR A 231 -7.66 18.50 -14.50
C THR A 231 -6.95 17.58 -13.50
N LEU A 232 -7.50 16.39 -13.23
CA LEU A 232 -6.83 15.40 -12.37
C LEU A 232 -5.53 14.92 -13.00
N PRO A 233 -4.53 14.56 -12.18
CA PRO A 233 -3.37 13.80 -12.64
C PRO A 233 -3.78 12.52 -13.37
N ASP A 234 -3.00 12.10 -14.37
CA ASP A 234 -3.26 10.87 -15.12
C ASP A 234 -3.30 9.64 -14.21
N GLU A 235 -2.40 9.59 -13.23
CA GLU A 235 -2.34 8.52 -12.24
C GLU A 235 -3.61 8.43 -11.37
N THR A 236 -4.17 9.57 -10.97
CA THR A 236 -5.43 9.60 -10.21
C THR A 236 -6.59 9.08 -11.05
N ARG A 237 -6.62 9.45 -12.35
CA ARG A 237 -7.63 8.92 -13.28
C ARG A 237 -7.49 7.42 -13.49
N ALA A 238 -6.25 6.93 -13.64
CA ALA A 238 -5.98 5.51 -13.81
C ALA A 238 -6.40 4.71 -12.56
N LEU A 239 -6.07 5.19 -11.36
CA LEU A 239 -6.51 4.54 -10.11
C LEU A 239 -8.02 4.61 -9.89
N LEU A 240 -8.68 5.69 -10.31
CA LEU A 240 -10.14 5.74 -10.32
C LEU A 240 -10.74 4.65 -11.24
N ASP A 241 -10.14 4.43 -12.40
CA ASP A 241 -10.59 3.41 -13.34
C ASP A 241 -10.41 1.99 -12.77
N VAL A 242 -9.33 1.73 -12.04
CA VAL A 242 -9.13 0.49 -11.28
C VAL A 242 -10.32 0.19 -10.35
N VAL A 243 -10.83 1.22 -9.65
CA VAL A 243 -11.98 1.08 -8.76
C VAL A 243 -13.30 0.87 -9.53
N LEU A 244 -13.54 1.70 -10.56
CA LEU A 244 -14.80 1.70 -11.31
C LEU A 244 -14.96 0.46 -12.20
N GLU A 245 -13.88 -0.10 -12.69
CA GLU A 245 -13.86 -1.28 -13.56
C GLU A 245 -13.76 -2.58 -12.75
N HIS A 246 -13.77 -2.49 -11.42
CA HIS A 246 -13.61 -3.64 -10.52
C HIS A 246 -12.38 -4.48 -10.90
N ALA A 247 -11.24 -3.82 -11.05
CA ALA A 247 -10.02 -4.48 -11.47
C ALA A 247 -9.72 -5.72 -10.60
N PRO A 248 -9.38 -6.85 -11.22
CA PRO A 248 -9.15 -8.08 -10.49
C PRO A 248 -7.94 -7.94 -9.55
N ILE A 249 -8.05 -8.56 -8.39
CA ILE A 249 -6.98 -8.65 -7.40
C ILE A 249 -6.77 -10.12 -7.03
N PRO A 250 -5.53 -10.58 -6.92
CA PRO A 250 -5.22 -11.93 -6.49
C PRO A 250 -5.72 -12.21 -5.07
N GLU A 251 -6.21 -13.41 -4.84
CA GLU A 251 -6.75 -13.81 -3.53
C GLU A 251 -5.71 -13.71 -2.42
N CYS A 252 -4.45 -14.06 -2.67
CA CYS A 252 -3.37 -13.90 -1.70
C CYS A 252 -3.15 -12.43 -1.27
N SER A 253 -3.39 -11.46 -2.16
CA SER A 253 -3.35 -10.04 -1.82
C SER A 253 -4.60 -9.62 -1.02
N VAL A 254 -5.77 -10.18 -1.33
CA VAL A 254 -6.98 -9.95 -0.52
C VAL A 254 -6.77 -10.45 0.90
N VAL A 255 -6.28 -11.68 1.07
CA VAL A 255 -5.97 -12.27 2.38
C VAL A 255 -4.97 -11.40 3.16
N LEU A 256 -3.91 -10.92 2.49
CA LEU A 256 -2.91 -10.06 3.13
C LEU A 256 -3.53 -8.74 3.61
N PHE A 257 -4.31 -8.07 2.76
CA PHE A 257 -4.91 -6.79 3.08
C PHE A 257 -6.03 -6.90 4.12
N ASP A 258 -6.82 -7.96 4.08
CA ASP A 258 -7.90 -8.17 5.06
C ASP A 258 -7.36 -8.49 6.45
N ASN A 259 -6.28 -9.27 6.56
CA ASN A 259 -5.86 -9.82 7.83
C ASN A 259 -4.68 -9.09 8.49
N TYR A 260 -3.85 -8.36 7.71
CA TYR A 260 -2.57 -7.89 8.23
C TYR A 260 -2.26 -6.43 7.92
N VAL A 261 -2.74 -5.88 6.80
CA VAL A 261 -2.40 -4.51 6.41
C VAL A 261 -3.41 -3.53 6.99
N HIS A 262 -2.92 -2.59 7.79
CA HIS A 262 -3.74 -1.53 8.36
C HIS A 262 -4.06 -0.45 7.33
N ASP A 263 -5.05 0.38 7.63
CA ASP A 263 -5.40 1.56 6.85
C ASP A 263 -4.85 2.81 7.52
N SER A 264 -3.74 3.33 7.05
CA SER A 264 -3.07 4.49 7.65
C SER A 264 -3.84 5.80 7.48
N LEU A 265 -4.86 5.84 6.60
CA LEU A 265 -5.75 7.00 6.45
C LEU A 265 -6.94 6.95 7.41
N ALA A 266 -7.29 5.79 7.95
CA ALA A 266 -8.32 5.64 8.96
C ALA A 266 -7.78 6.08 10.33
N GLY A 267 -8.51 6.98 11.02
CA GLY A 267 -8.11 7.48 12.32
C GLY A 267 -7.00 8.53 12.33
N PHE A 268 -6.45 8.86 11.17
CA PHE A 268 -5.44 9.91 11.09
C PHE A 268 -6.10 11.29 10.96
N TYR A 269 -6.17 11.99 12.08
CA TYR A 269 -6.74 13.35 12.14
C TYR A 269 -5.64 14.41 12.28
N MET A 270 -5.66 15.40 11.39
CA MET A 270 -4.88 16.62 11.53
C MET A 270 -5.85 17.80 11.71
N LEU A 271 -5.79 18.47 12.87
CA LEU A 271 -6.68 19.61 13.20
C LEU A 271 -8.18 19.28 13.05
N ARG A 272 -8.62 18.08 13.43
CA ARG A 272 -10.00 17.54 13.30
C ARG A 272 -10.43 17.17 11.87
N TYR A 273 -9.53 17.23 10.90
CA TYR A 273 -9.78 16.78 9.54
C TYR A 273 -8.97 15.53 9.26
N THR A 274 -9.57 14.55 8.59
CA THR A 274 -8.82 13.45 8.00
C THR A 274 -8.06 13.94 6.79
N GLU A 275 -6.94 13.33 6.45
CA GLU A 275 -6.21 13.66 5.21
C GLU A 275 -7.10 13.54 3.97
N LEU A 276 -8.10 12.63 4.01
CA LEU A 276 -9.08 12.42 2.95
C LEU A 276 -9.97 13.64 2.68
N ASN A 277 -10.21 14.49 3.66
CA ASN A 277 -11.17 15.58 3.56
C ASN A 277 -10.60 16.98 3.84
N ILE A 278 -9.27 17.15 3.86
CA ILE A 278 -8.64 18.46 3.92
C ILE A 278 -8.68 19.11 2.52
N PRO A 279 -9.55 20.12 2.28
CA PRO A 279 -9.71 20.68 0.93
C PRO A 279 -8.44 21.36 0.39
N ALA A 280 -7.59 21.87 1.31
CA ALA A 280 -6.38 22.60 0.94
C ALA A 280 -5.25 21.70 0.42
N LEU A 281 -5.25 20.41 0.75
CA LEU A 281 -4.17 19.50 0.38
C LEU A 281 -4.37 18.82 -0.97
N ASN A 282 -5.60 18.84 -1.51
CA ASN A 282 -5.96 18.20 -2.80
C ASN A 282 -5.36 16.80 -2.96
N THR A 283 -5.46 16.00 -1.90
CA THR A 283 -4.70 14.75 -1.73
C THR A 283 -5.18 13.60 -2.61
N HIS A 284 -6.41 13.68 -3.12
CA HIS A 284 -7.15 12.60 -3.81
C HIS A 284 -7.27 11.29 -2.99
N GLY A 285 -6.99 11.33 -1.69
CA GLY A 285 -7.12 10.21 -0.77
C GLY A 285 -6.31 8.97 -1.24
N TYR A 286 -6.99 7.83 -1.37
CA TYR A 286 -6.37 6.59 -1.83
C TYR A 286 -6.00 6.59 -3.33
N LEU A 287 -6.49 7.54 -4.14
CA LEU A 287 -6.27 7.60 -5.57
C LEU A 287 -4.97 8.34 -5.92
N ARG A 288 -3.88 7.94 -5.30
CA ARG A 288 -2.54 8.50 -5.51
C ARG A 288 -1.45 7.45 -5.30
N TYR A 289 -0.28 7.71 -5.86
CA TYR A 289 0.92 6.96 -5.53
C TYR A 289 1.76 7.71 -4.50
N ARG A 290 2.46 6.95 -3.66
CA ARG A 290 3.44 7.48 -2.72
C ARG A 290 4.58 8.15 -3.49
N GLU A 291 4.98 9.36 -3.09
CA GLU A 291 6.17 10.00 -3.64
C GLU A 291 7.44 9.29 -3.16
N VAL A 292 8.38 9.12 -4.08
CA VAL A 292 9.68 8.48 -3.82
C VAL A 292 10.78 9.45 -4.19
N PHE A 293 11.59 9.83 -3.20
CA PHE A 293 12.73 10.71 -3.39
C PHE A 293 14.03 9.89 -3.42
N SER A 294 14.76 10.00 -4.52
CA SER A 294 16.07 9.38 -4.70
C SER A 294 17.16 10.45 -4.86
N VAL A 295 18.41 10.09 -4.62
CA VAL A 295 19.57 10.94 -4.97
C VAL A 295 19.64 11.06 -6.48
N ALA A 296 19.81 12.27 -7.00
CA ALA A 296 20.01 12.50 -8.44
C ALA A 296 21.20 11.65 -8.93
N GLY A 297 20.96 10.78 -9.91
CA GLY A 297 21.96 9.84 -10.43
C GLY A 297 21.91 8.43 -9.84
N ILE A 298 21.08 8.16 -8.81
CA ILE A 298 20.85 6.82 -8.24
C ILE A 298 19.45 6.31 -8.62
N SER A 299 18.99 6.64 -9.81
CA SER A 299 17.72 6.14 -10.35
C SER A 299 17.71 4.61 -10.61
N SER A 300 18.82 3.94 -10.35
CA SER A 300 19.04 2.51 -10.56
C SER A 300 19.24 1.70 -9.26
N GLN A 301 19.01 2.27 -8.08
CA GLN A 301 18.92 1.43 -6.89
C GLN A 301 17.70 0.53 -7.00
N GLU A 302 17.97 -0.70 -7.37
CA GLU A 302 16.97 -1.76 -7.40
C GLU A 302 16.75 -2.26 -5.98
N CYS A 303 15.48 -2.41 -5.57
CA CYS A 303 15.19 -3.09 -4.31
C CYS A 303 15.53 -4.58 -4.47
N ARG A 304 16.09 -5.15 -3.42
CA ARG A 304 16.26 -6.60 -3.34
C ARG A 304 14.88 -7.24 -3.13
N GLY A 305 14.57 -8.26 -3.91
CA GLY A 305 13.37 -9.07 -3.72
C GLY A 305 13.33 -9.68 -2.31
N LEU A 306 12.14 -9.79 -1.74
CA LEU A 306 11.93 -10.49 -0.48
C LEU A 306 11.99 -11.99 -0.69
N SER A 307 12.53 -12.71 0.30
CA SER A 307 12.57 -14.18 0.31
C SER A 307 11.38 -14.75 1.08
N THR A 308 10.92 -15.93 0.67
CA THR A 308 9.93 -16.70 1.45
C THR A 308 10.49 -17.10 2.80
N LEU A 309 9.64 -17.09 3.82
CA LEU A 309 9.97 -17.55 5.15
C LEU A 309 9.83 -19.08 5.24
N PRO A 310 10.67 -19.78 6.02
CA PRO A 310 10.53 -21.21 6.23
C PRO A 310 9.18 -21.53 6.90
N PRO A 311 8.48 -22.62 6.52
CA PRO A 311 7.27 -23.07 7.19
C PRO A 311 7.61 -23.55 8.60
N GLY A 312 6.94 -23.03 9.61
CA GLY A 312 7.08 -23.47 10.99
C GLY A 312 6.89 -22.34 11.98
N ASN A 313 6.71 -22.71 13.26
CA ASN A 313 6.82 -21.72 14.33
C ASN A 313 8.25 -21.21 14.33
N VAL A 314 8.48 -19.96 14.04
CA VAL A 314 9.83 -19.38 14.04
C VAL A 314 10.27 -19.02 15.45
N PRO A 315 10.62 -20.01 16.24
CA PRO A 315 11.82 -19.97 17.05
C PRO A 315 13.02 -20.55 16.29
N SER A 316 12.85 -21.09 15.08
CA SER A 316 13.92 -21.77 14.37
C SER A 316 14.15 -21.25 12.93
N ILE A 317 14.33 -19.94 12.76
CA ILE A 317 15.11 -19.46 11.62
C ILE A 317 16.54 -19.98 11.70
N GLY A 318 16.98 -20.54 12.83
CA GLY A 318 18.24 -21.25 12.98
C GLY A 318 18.43 -22.47 12.10
N GLY A 319 17.36 -23.16 11.66
CA GLY A 319 17.46 -24.34 10.82
C GLY A 319 17.85 -24.05 9.35
N ALA A 320 17.44 -22.92 8.81
CA ALA A 320 17.81 -22.54 7.45
C ALA A 320 19.28 -22.08 7.33
N PHE A 321 19.88 -21.64 8.44
CA PHE A 321 21.27 -21.18 8.47
C PHE A 321 22.28 -22.28 8.80
N GLN A 322 21.89 -23.42 9.36
CA GLN A 322 22.79 -24.59 9.45
C GLN A 322 23.16 -25.11 8.07
N GLN A 323 22.30 -25.00 7.07
CA GLN A 323 22.66 -25.40 5.69
C GLN A 323 23.59 -24.40 4.99
N LEU A 324 23.57 -23.12 5.36
CA LEU A 324 24.50 -22.12 4.82
C LEU A 324 25.83 -22.08 5.58
N GLY A 325 25.84 -22.42 6.86
CA GLY A 325 27.09 -22.54 7.65
C GLY A 325 27.95 -23.73 7.27
N MET A 326 27.38 -24.80 6.73
CA MET A 326 28.15 -25.97 6.23
C MET A 326 28.74 -25.77 4.83
N ALA A 327 28.35 -24.74 4.10
CA ALA A 327 28.87 -24.42 2.77
C ALA A 327 30.08 -23.46 2.78
N MET A 328 30.45 -22.91 3.95
CA MET A 328 31.59 -21.97 4.07
C MET A 328 32.71 -22.48 4.96
N GLY A 329 32.67 -23.72 5.36
CA GLY A 329 33.72 -24.42 6.16
C GLY A 329 34.27 -25.65 5.45
N GLY A 330 34.96 -25.38 4.34
CA GLY A 330 35.71 -26.37 3.60
C GLY A 330 36.85 -25.70 2.85
#